data_2d79ac915c2c16bfcf2aa2158165d9d6
#
_entry.id   2d79ac915c2c16bfcf2aa2158165d9d6
#
_cell.length_a   1.000
_cell.length_b   1.000
_cell.length_c   1.000
_cell.angle_alpha   90.00
_cell.angle_beta   90.00
_cell.angle_gamma   90.00
#
_symmetry.space_group_name_H-M   'P 1'
#
loop_
_entity.id
_entity.type
_entity.pdbx_description
1 polymer ?
#
loop_
_entity_poly.entity_id
_entity_poly.type
_entity_poly.pdbx_seq_one_letter_code
_entity_poly.pdbx_strand_id
1 'polypeptide(L)'
;EIDGCEVARASLHNLSFIEGLELMPGNRIKVSKRNMIIPHVEDNLDRGGFSLEAVIPQQCPCCGEPTRIHESKATVDGKERVTRTLFCDNPNCETRRLQQFVHFVGEKAMDIEGLSEATLEKFIGHGLLHSYMDIYRLDEHKSVIVQMDGLGEKSWQKLWDAIQRSRNTTFERYLVA
;
A
#
# COMPACT_ATOMS: atom_id res chain seq x y z
N GLU A 1 26.03 -6.31 -1.24
CA GLU A 1 26.53 -4.94 -1.00
C GLU A 1 26.60 -4.20 -2.34
N ILE A 2 26.07 -2.96 -2.43
CA ILE A 2 26.14 -2.11 -3.61
C ILE A 2 26.61 -0.73 -3.15
N ASP A 3 27.78 -0.26 -3.66
CA ASP A 3 28.39 1.03 -3.30
C ASP A 3 28.47 1.24 -1.77
N GLY A 4 28.96 0.25 -1.05
CA GLY A 4 29.17 0.32 0.41
C GLY A 4 27.90 0.26 1.26
N CYS A 5 26.74 -0.03 0.65
CA CYS A 5 25.47 -0.18 1.39
C CYS A 5 24.95 -1.61 1.26
N GLU A 6 24.49 -2.19 2.37
CA GLU A 6 23.72 -3.44 2.33
C GLU A 6 22.33 -3.20 1.77
N VAL A 7 21.99 -3.94 0.73
CA VAL A 7 20.68 -3.91 0.09
C VAL A 7 20.00 -5.25 0.27
N ALA A 8 18.97 -5.29 1.10
CA ALA A 8 18.21 -6.50 1.39
C ALA A 8 16.97 -6.67 0.49
N ARG A 9 16.42 -5.57 -0.04
CA ARG A 9 15.18 -5.56 -0.82
C ARG A 9 15.23 -4.56 -1.94
N ALA A 10 14.63 -4.92 -3.09
CA ALA A 10 14.36 -4.01 -4.21
C ALA A 10 12.89 -4.17 -4.63
N SER A 11 12.25 -3.07 -4.99
CA SER A 11 10.86 -3.13 -5.46
C SER A 11 10.78 -3.77 -6.85
N LEU A 12 9.82 -4.67 -7.04
CA LEU A 12 9.45 -5.22 -8.34
C LEU A 12 8.23 -4.51 -8.96
N HIS A 13 7.81 -3.40 -8.38
CA HIS A 13 6.78 -2.46 -8.83
C HIS A 13 5.40 -3.08 -9.09
N ASN A 14 5.27 -3.93 -10.11
CA ASN A 14 4.02 -4.55 -10.53
C ASN A 14 4.28 -5.83 -11.35
N LEU A 15 3.22 -6.57 -11.69
CA LEU A 15 3.35 -7.82 -12.45
C LEU A 15 3.93 -7.60 -13.84
N SER A 16 3.59 -6.51 -14.53
CA SER A 16 4.14 -6.22 -15.85
C SER A 16 5.66 -6.04 -15.85
N PHE A 17 6.23 -5.54 -14.75
CA PHE A 17 7.67 -5.43 -14.57
C PHE A 17 8.30 -6.81 -14.36
N ILE A 18 7.67 -7.68 -13.58
CA ILE A 18 8.10 -9.06 -13.34
C ILE A 18 8.08 -9.86 -14.65
N GLU A 19 6.99 -9.75 -15.43
CA GLU A 19 6.84 -10.38 -16.74
C GLU A 19 7.88 -9.86 -17.74
N GLY A 20 8.09 -8.55 -17.82
CA GLY A 20 9.05 -7.93 -18.75
C GLY A 20 10.50 -8.37 -18.52
N LEU A 21 10.85 -8.68 -17.28
CA LEU A 21 12.15 -9.22 -16.91
C LEU A 21 12.17 -10.75 -16.78
N GLU A 22 11.04 -11.44 -16.94
CA GLU A 22 10.90 -12.89 -16.75
C GLU A 22 11.45 -13.37 -15.41
N LEU A 23 11.16 -12.61 -14.34
CA LEU A 23 11.73 -12.85 -13.00
C LEU A 23 11.10 -14.06 -12.33
N MET A 24 11.95 -14.99 -11.91
CA MET A 24 11.56 -16.14 -11.09
C MET A 24 12.40 -16.22 -9.82
N PRO A 25 11.87 -16.84 -8.74
CA PRO A 25 12.67 -17.14 -7.55
C PRO A 25 13.93 -17.92 -7.91
N GLY A 26 15.07 -17.49 -7.38
CA GLY A 26 16.38 -18.10 -7.65
C GLY A 26 17.14 -17.53 -8.85
N ASN A 27 16.53 -16.66 -9.67
CA ASN A 27 17.26 -16.03 -10.74
C ASN A 27 18.37 -15.08 -10.23
N ARG A 28 19.48 -15.04 -10.95
CA ARG A 28 20.49 -13.99 -10.79
C ARG A 28 20.01 -12.72 -11.46
N ILE A 29 20.06 -11.62 -10.74
CA ILE A 29 19.60 -10.32 -11.22
C ILE A 29 20.72 -9.28 -11.20
N LYS A 30 20.66 -8.35 -12.14
CA LYS A 30 21.48 -7.14 -12.11
C LYS A 30 20.71 -6.06 -11.34
N VAL A 31 21.33 -5.53 -10.28
CA VAL A 31 20.75 -4.48 -9.45
C VAL A 31 21.66 -3.26 -9.49
N SER A 32 21.07 -2.07 -9.60
CA SER A 32 21.75 -0.78 -9.48
C SER A 32 21.07 0.08 -8.42
N LYS A 33 21.72 1.19 -8.07
CA LYS A 33 21.08 2.26 -7.28
C LYS A 33 20.63 3.39 -8.19
N ARG A 34 19.34 3.71 -8.17
CA ARG A 34 18.83 4.95 -8.77
C ARG A 34 18.85 6.07 -7.73
N ASN A 35 19.22 7.27 -8.18
CA ASN A 35 19.38 8.44 -7.33
C ASN A 35 20.30 8.17 -6.10
N MET A 36 21.32 7.33 -6.27
CA MET A 36 22.30 6.91 -5.27
C MET A 36 21.74 6.18 -4.03
N ILE A 37 20.43 6.01 -3.93
CA ILE A 37 19.77 5.47 -2.72
C ILE A 37 18.85 4.29 -3.02
N ILE A 38 18.05 4.35 -4.11
CA ILE A 38 16.96 3.41 -4.35
C ILE A 38 17.45 2.19 -5.15
N PRO A 39 17.42 0.97 -4.57
CA PRO A 39 17.75 -0.24 -5.30
C PRO A 39 16.74 -0.49 -6.43
N HIS A 40 17.25 -0.76 -7.62
CA HIS A 40 16.43 -1.05 -8.79
C HIS A 40 16.95 -2.30 -9.50
N VAL A 41 16.05 -3.21 -9.84
CA VAL A 41 16.39 -4.38 -10.66
C VAL A 41 16.45 -3.95 -12.13
N GLU A 42 17.63 -4.05 -12.71
CA GLU A 42 17.89 -3.61 -14.10
C GLU A 42 17.61 -4.73 -15.10
N ASP A 43 18.01 -5.94 -14.78
CA ASP A 43 17.89 -7.08 -15.70
C ASP A 43 17.89 -8.42 -14.96
N ASN A 44 17.38 -9.44 -15.65
CA ASN A 44 17.45 -10.84 -15.27
C ASN A 44 18.52 -11.54 -16.12
N LEU A 45 19.52 -12.12 -15.45
CA LEU A 45 20.63 -12.80 -16.11
C LEU A 45 20.33 -14.26 -16.45
N ASP A 46 19.26 -14.81 -15.92
CA ASP A 46 18.84 -16.20 -16.07
C ASP A 46 17.44 -16.30 -16.72
N ARG A 47 17.25 -15.58 -17.83
CA ARG A 47 15.99 -15.60 -18.58
C ARG A 47 15.68 -16.99 -19.12
N GLY A 48 14.41 -17.34 -19.13
CA GLY A 48 13.87 -18.59 -19.70
C GLY A 48 13.04 -19.39 -18.70
N GLY A 49 12.02 -20.08 -19.22
CA GLY A 49 11.13 -20.88 -18.40
C GLY A 49 10.17 -20.06 -17.51
N PHE A 50 9.99 -18.78 -17.78
CA PHE A 50 9.11 -17.92 -16.99
C PHE A 50 7.65 -18.39 -17.04
N SER A 51 7.04 -18.48 -15.86
CA SER A 51 5.59 -18.66 -15.69
C SER A 51 5.09 -17.70 -14.62
N LEU A 52 4.21 -16.78 -15.01
CA LEU A 52 3.60 -15.84 -14.08
C LEU A 52 2.84 -16.57 -12.97
N GLU A 53 2.15 -17.64 -13.31
CA GLU A 53 1.37 -18.47 -12.36
C GLU A 53 2.24 -19.11 -11.28
N ALA A 54 3.51 -19.44 -11.62
CA ALA A 54 4.46 -19.99 -10.65
C ALA A 54 5.03 -18.93 -9.70
N VAL A 55 4.99 -17.64 -10.09
CA VAL A 55 5.60 -16.53 -9.33
C VAL A 55 4.58 -15.86 -8.41
N ILE A 56 3.31 -15.79 -8.84
CA ILE A 56 2.27 -15.13 -8.06
C ILE A 56 1.58 -16.07 -7.06
N PRO A 57 1.24 -15.61 -5.85
CA PRO A 57 0.44 -16.40 -4.93
C PRO A 57 -0.97 -16.59 -5.48
N GLN A 58 -1.42 -17.84 -5.60
CA GLN A 58 -2.77 -18.19 -6.05
C GLN A 58 -3.84 -17.91 -4.98
N GLN A 59 -3.41 -17.83 -3.73
CA GLN A 59 -4.25 -17.51 -2.58
C GLN A 59 -3.69 -16.29 -1.84
N CYS A 60 -4.59 -15.48 -1.32
CA CYS A 60 -4.21 -14.32 -0.51
C CYS A 60 -3.48 -14.77 0.77
N PRO A 61 -2.27 -14.31 1.04
CA PRO A 61 -1.52 -14.71 2.23
C PRO A 61 -2.16 -14.26 3.56
N CYS A 62 -3.10 -13.31 3.49
CA CYS A 62 -3.81 -12.82 4.68
C CYS A 62 -5.07 -13.64 4.99
N CYS A 63 -5.95 -13.85 4.00
CA CYS A 63 -7.26 -14.45 4.25
C CYS A 63 -7.47 -15.83 3.59
N GLY A 64 -6.50 -16.33 2.80
CA GLY A 64 -6.57 -17.62 2.11
C GLY A 64 -7.47 -17.67 0.87
N GLU A 65 -8.26 -16.63 0.61
CA GLU A 65 -9.12 -16.57 -0.57
C GLU A 65 -8.33 -16.44 -1.89
N PRO A 66 -8.90 -16.88 -3.02
CA PRO A 66 -8.22 -16.79 -4.31
C PRO A 66 -7.85 -15.35 -4.66
N THR A 67 -6.66 -15.19 -5.25
CA THR A 67 -6.22 -13.91 -5.83
C THR A 67 -6.61 -13.82 -7.29
N ARG A 68 -6.77 -12.59 -7.80
CA ARG A 68 -7.06 -12.30 -9.20
C ARG A 68 -6.17 -11.20 -9.76
N ILE A 69 -5.85 -11.31 -11.05
CA ILE A 69 -5.13 -10.27 -11.78
C ILE A 69 -6.15 -9.27 -12.33
N HIS A 70 -6.00 -8.02 -11.96
CA HIS A 70 -6.73 -6.90 -12.54
C HIS A 70 -5.84 -6.18 -13.56
N GLU A 71 -6.37 -5.93 -14.74
CA GLU A 71 -5.72 -5.14 -15.79
C GLU A 71 -6.33 -3.74 -15.83
N SER A 72 -5.48 -2.74 -15.71
CA SER A 72 -5.85 -1.34 -15.94
C SER A 72 -5.12 -0.81 -17.18
N LYS A 73 -5.85 -0.09 -18.03
CA LYS A 73 -5.31 0.55 -19.22
C LYS A 73 -5.28 2.05 -19.01
N ALA A 74 -4.14 2.65 -19.24
CA ALA A 74 -3.97 4.09 -19.20
C ALA A 74 -3.23 4.57 -20.45
N THR A 75 -3.66 5.69 -21.01
CA THR A 75 -2.93 6.33 -22.11
C THR A 75 -1.98 7.35 -21.51
N VAL A 76 -0.67 7.11 -21.62
CA VAL A 76 0.38 8.02 -21.18
C VAL A 76 1.22 8.37 -22.39
N ASP A 77 1.39 9.67 -22.68
CA ASP A 77 2.13 10.19 -23.83
C ASP A 77 1.67 9.58 -25.19
N GLY A 78 0.35 9.37 -25.36
CA GLY A 78 -0.22 8.81 -26.58
C GLY A 78 0.01 7.30 -26.77
N LYS A 79 0.61 6.62 -25.78
CA LYS A 79 0.81 5.17 -25.79
C LYS A 79 -0.10 4.50 -24.77
N GLU A 80 -0.77 3.42 -25.20
CA GLU A 80 -1.55 2.60 -24.31
C GLU A 80 -0.60 1.81 -23.38
N ARG A 81 -0.78 1.98 -22.08
CA ARG A 81 -0.04 1.26 -21.05
C ARG A 81 -1.00 0.36 -20.30
N VAL A 82 -0.74 -0.94 -20.33
CA VAL A 82 -1.47 -1.93 -19.55
C VAL A 82 -0.69 -2.21 -18.28
N THR A 83 -1.32 -2.02 -17.12
CA THR A 83 -0.74 -2.37 -15.82
C THR A 83 -1.52 -3.54 -15.25
N ARG A 84 -0.81 -4.60 -14.86
CA ARG A 84 -1.36 -5.78 -14.19
C ARG A 84 -1.03 -5.75 -12.72
N THR A 85 -2.05 -5.92 -11.90
CA THR A 85 -1.91 -5.91 -10.43
C THR A 85 -2.65 -7.10 -9.84
N LEU A 86 -2.03 -7.77 -8.87
CA LEU A 86 -2.63 -8.88 -8.15
C LEU A 86 -3.50 -8.34 -7.01
N PHE A 87 -4.75 -8.79 -6.94
CA PHE A 87 -5.70 -8.39 -5.92
C PHE A 87 -6.33 -9.59 -5.21
N CYS A 88 -6.70 -9.37 -3.96
CA CYS A 88 -7.63 -10.21 -3.23
C CYS A 88 -9.02 -9.58 -3.32
N ASP A 89 -9.98 -10.30 -3.88
CA ASP A 89 -11.36 -9.79 -4.07
C ASP A 89 -12.22 -9.93 -2.81
N ASN A 90 -11.73 -10.60 -1.76
CA ASN A 90 -12.47 -10.78 -0.53
C ASN A 90 -12.71 -9.42 0.16
N PRO A 91 -13.95 -8.95 0.29
CA PRO A 91 -14.27 -7.68 0.94
C PRO A 91 -13.94 -7.69 2.44
N ASN A 92 -13.86 -8.88 3.06
CA ASN A 92 -13.56 -9.06 4.47
C ASN A 92 -12.05 -9.30 4.72
N CYS A 93 -11.20 -9.18 3.70
CA CYS A 93 -9.76 -9.30 3.89
C CYS A 93 -9.22 -8.10 4.69
N GLU A 94 -8.57 -8.37 5.82
CA GLU A 94 -8.04 -7.32 6.70
C GLU A 94 -7.04 -6.41 6.00
N THR A 95 -6.11 -6.98 5.22
CA THR A 95 -5.14 -6.20 4.44
C THR A 95 -5.84 -5.31 3.42
N ARG A 96 -6.87 -5.82 2.73
CA ARG A 96 -7.64 -5.01 1.78
C ARG A 96 -8.34 -3.86 2.48
N ARG A 97 -8.98 -4.13 3.62
CA ARG A 97 -9.65 -3.11 4.44
C ARG A 97 -8.66 -2.06 4.92
N LEU A 98 -7.50 -2.47 5.39
CA LEU A 98 -6.44 -1.54 5.80
C LEU A 98 -6.02 -0.64 4.63
N GLN A 99 -5.77 -1.19 3.44
CA GLN A 99 -5.38 -0.42 2.26
C GLN A 99 -6.47 0.56 1.78
N GLN A 100 -7.74 0.20 1.94
CA GLN A 100 -8.85 1.13 1.69
C GLN A 100 -8.82 2.33 2.64
N PHE A 101 -8.56 2.11 3.93
CA PHE A 101 -8.38 3.21 4.89
C PHE A 101 -7.14 4.05 4.58
N VAL A 102 -6.01 3.42 4.23
CA VAL A 102 -4.78 4.13 3.82
C VAL A 102 -5.04 5.03 2.61
N HIS A 103 -5.78 4.54 1.61
CA HIS A 103 -6.17 5.34 0.47
C HIS A 103 -7.06 6.51 0.88
N PHE A 104 -8.11 6.23 1.69
CA PHE A 104 -9.06 7.24 2.14
C PHE A 104 -8.40 8.40 2.89
N VAL A 105 -7.46 8.11 3.80
CA VAL A 105 -6.77 9.14 4.59
C VAL A 105 -5.60 9.79 3.87
N GLY A 106 -5.21 9.27 2.72
CA GLY A 106 -4.04 9.69 1.96
C GLY A 106 -4.11 11.16 1.47
N GLU A 107 -2.94 11.72 1.14
CA GLU A 107 -2.77 13.11 0.68
C GLU A 107 -3.65 13.48 -0.53
N LYS A 108 -3.85 12.52 -1.45
CA LYS A 108 -4.68 12.74 -2.66
C LYS A 108 -6.18 12.64 -2.41
N ALA A 109 -6.58 12.10 -1.26
CA ALA A 109 -7.96 11.92 -0.85
C ALA A 109 -8.30 12.87 0.31
N MET A 110 -8.62 12.37 1.49
CA MET A 110 -9.05 13.20 2.63
C MET A 110 -7.91 13.92 3.35
N ASP A 111 -6.64 13.57 3.09
CA ASP A 111 -5.44 14.22 3.63
C ASP A 111 -5.43 14.35 5.15
N ILE A 112 -5.60 13.22 5.82
CA ILE A 112 -5.66 13.17 7.29
C ILE A 112 -4.27 12.82 7.84
N GLU A 113 -3.48 13.83 8.16
CA GLU A 113 -2.18 13.65 8.79
C GLU A 113 -2.27 12.93 10.14
N GLY A 114 -1.33 12.01 10.39
CA GLY A 114 -1.25 11.27 11.66
C GLY A 114 -1.94 9.91 11.63
N LEU A 115 -2.76 9.60 10.62
CA LEU A 115 -3.27 8.26 10.36
C LEU A 115 -2.34 7.50 9.40
N SER A 116 -1.14 7.16 9.87
CA SER A 116 -0.25 6.26 9.13
C SER A 116 -0.83 4.85 9.03
N GLU A 117 -0.33 4.04 8.09
CA GLU A 117 -0.73 2.63 7.95
C GLU A 117 -0.63 1.88 9.30
N ALA A 118 0.49 2.04 10.03
CA ALA A 118 0.67 1.43 11.34
C ALA A 118 -0.34 1.93 12.40
N THR A 119 -0.76 3.19 12.33
CA THR A 119 -1.80 3.74 13.24
C THR A 119 -3.17 3.17 12.90
N LEU A 120 -3.50 3.09 11.61
CA LEU A 120 -4.75 2.50 11.12
C LEU A 120 -4.85 1.01 11.49
N GLU A 121 -3.77 0.26 11.32
CA GLU A 121 -3.69 -1.15 11.71
C GLU A 121 -3.97 -1.33 13.20
N LYS A 122 -3.36 -0.51 14.07
CA LYS A 122 -3.66 -0.49 15.51
C LYS A 122 -5.14 -0.22 15.79
N PHE A 123 -5.73 0.78 15.15
CA PHE A 123 -7.13 1.15 15.39
C PHE A 123 -8.11 0.08 14.87
N ILE A 124 -7.83 -0.52 13.72
CA ILE A 124 -8.60 -1.65 13.20
C ILE A 124 -8.49 -2.86 14.14
N GLY A 125 -7.26 -3.19 14.59
CA GLY A 125 -7.00 -4.30 15.51
C GLY A 125 -7.67 -4.14 16.88
N HIS A 126 -7.87 -2.90 17.35
CA HIS A 126 -8.63 -2.60 18.56
C HIS A 126 -10.14 -2.45 18.34
N GLY A 127 -10.63 -2.68 17.12
CA GLY A 127 -12.04 -2.56 16.78
C GLY A 127 -12.60 -1.14 16.79
N LEU A 128 -11.73 -0.12 16.64
CA LEU A 128 -12.13 1.29 16.63
C LEU A 128 -12.58 1.75 15.24
N LEU A 129 -12.16 1.07 14.17
CA LEU A 129 -12.46 1.40 12.78
C LEU A 129 -13.11 0.24 12.06
N HIS A 130 -14.38 0.36 11.71
CA HIS A 130 -15.15 -0.55 10.88
C HIS A 130 -15.57 0.10 9.56
N SER A 131 -15.77 1.41 9.56
CA SER A 131 -16.15 2.24 8.42
C SER A 131 -15.39 3.56 8.43
N TYR A 132 -15.36 4.26 7.30
CA TYR A 132 -14.74 5.59 7.21
C TYR A 132 -15.36 6.61 8.16
N MET A 133 -16.66 6.45 8.50
CA MET A 133 -17.34 7.33 9.46
C MET A 133 -16.78 7.23 10.87
N ASP A 134 -16.22 6.07 11.24
CA ASP A 134 -15.66 5.87 12.58
C ASP A 134 -14.40 6.73 12.80
N ILE A 135 -13.68 7.11 11.74
CA ILE A 135 -12.58 8.07 11.80
C ILE A 135 -13.04 9.39 12.44
N TYR A 136 -14.23 9.83 12.08
CA TYR A 136 -14.83 11.09 12.55
C TYR A 136 -15.52 11.00 13.93
N ARG A 137 -15.48 9.80 14.52
CA ARG A 137 -15.99 9.50 15.87
C ARG A 137 -14.91 9.00 16.82
N LEU A 138 -13.65 9.10 16.43
CA LEU A 138 -12.52 8.63 17.25
C LEU A 138 -12.40 9.38 18.59
N ASP A 139 -13.02 10.55 18.73
CA ASP A 139 -13.09 11.27 20.00
C ASP A 139 -13.83 10.49 21.10
N GLU A 140 -14.80 9.65 20.75
CA GLU A 140 -15.48 8.73 21.67
C GLU A 140 -14.51 7.72 22.30
N HIS A 141 -13.39 7.46 21.64
CA HIS A 141 -12.35 6.50 22.04
C HIS A 141 -11.04 7.15 22.50
N LYS A 142 -11.02 8.48 22.68
CA LYS A 142 -9.82 9.23 23.07
C LYS A 142 -9.09 8.61 24.25
N SER A 143 -9.80 8.22 25.31
CA SER A 143 -9.20 7.65 26.52
C SER A 143 -8.41 6.36 26.28
N VAL A 144 -8.82 5.58 25.30
CA VAL A 144 -8.12 4.36 24.89
C VAL A 144 -6.92 4.70 23.98
N ILE A 145 -7.14 5.61 23.02
CA ILE A 145 -6.14 5.97 22.01
C ILE A 145 -4.89 6.61 22.64
N VAL A 146 -5.06 7.50 23.62
CA VAL A 146 -3.93 8.19 24.26
C VAL A 146 -3.05 7.27 25.13
N GLN A 147 -3.55 6.07 25.43
CA GLN A 147 -2.81 5.04 26.16
C GLN A 147 -2.04 4.08 25.24
N MET A 148 -2.32 4.15 23.93
CA MET A 148 -1.61 3.32 22.96
C MET A 148 -0.17 3.80 22.78
N ASP A 149 0.74 2.84 22.57
CA ASP A 149 2.15 3.14 22.30
C ASP A 149 2.32 4.05 21.07
N GLY A 150 3.03 5.16 21.26
CA GLY A 150 3.26 6.19 20.25
C GLY A 150 2.12 7.21 20.07
N LEU A 151 1.01 7.12 20.84
CA LEU A 151 -0.17 7.98 20.72
C LEU A 151 -0.50 8.64 22.08
N GLY A 152 0.31 9.61 22.52
CA GLY A 152 0.02 10.42 23.70
C GLY A 152 -0.92 11.61 23.39
N GLU A 153 -1.29 12.38 24.41
CA GLU A 153 -2.21 13.55 24.31
C GLU A 153 -1.82 14.53 23.19
N LYS A 154 -0.51 14.82 23.02
CA LYS A 154 -0.03 15.75 21.97
C LYS A 154 -0.25 15.17 20.56
N SER A 155 0.00 13.89 20.38
CA SER A 155 -0.19 13.19 19.10
C SER A 155 -1.69 13.09 18.79
N TRP A 156 -2.49 12.79 19.81
CA TRP A 156 -3.94 12.76 19.69
C TRP A 156 -4.49 14.12 19.23
N GLN A 157 -4.07 15.22 19.88
CA GLN A 157 -4.58 16.54 19.52
C GLN A 157 -4.28 16.90 18.06
N LYS A 158 -3.03 16.63 17.59
CA LYS A 158 -2.65 16.85 16.19
C LYS A 158 -3.50 16.02 15.24
N LEU A 159 -3.70 14.75 15.55
CA LEU A 159 -4.52 13.85 14.77
C LEU A 159 -5.96 14.33 14.70
N TRP A 160 -6.55 14.70 15.85
CA TRP A 160 -7.93 15.18 15.91
C TRP A 160 -8.12 16.48 15.11
N ASP A 161 -7.17 17.41 15.22
CA ASP A 161 -7.19 18.63 14.43
C ASP A 161 -7.11 18.34 12.92
N ALA A 162 -6.34 17.36 12.50
CA ALA A 162 -6.27 16.92 11.11
C ALA A 162 -7.59 16.30 10.63
N ILE A 163 -8.22 15.45 11.46
CA ILE A 163 -9.55 14.87 11.18
C ILE A 163 -10.60 15.99 11.04
N GLN A 164 -10.61 16.98 11.93
CA GLN A 164 -11.56 18.07 11.83
C GLN A 164 -11.33 18.96 10.60
N ARG A 165 -10.06 19.19 10.21
CA ARG A 165 -9.73 19.91 8.98
C ARG A 165 -10.23 19.18 7.72
N SER A 166 -10.13 17.85 7.69
CA SER A 166 -10.54 17.04 6.53
C SER A 166 -12.05 17.13 6.25
N ARG A 167 -12.88 17.53 7.22
CA ARG A 167 -14.32 17.78 7.02
C ARG A 167 -14.61 18.92 6.02
N ASN A 168 -13.65 19.80 5.80
CA ASN A 168 -13.74 20.92 4.85
C ASN A 168 -12.95 20.65 3.56
N THR A 169 -12.96 19.40 3.10
CA THR A 169 -12.30 19.00 1.85
C THR A 169 -13.06 19.47 0.61
N THR A 170 -12.39 19.44 -0.56
CA THR A 170 -13.05 19.73 -1.85
C THR A 170 -13.83 18.53 -2.35
N PHE A 171 -14.80 18.79 -3.25
CA PHE A 171 -15.61 17.72 -3.86
C PHE A 171 -14.74 16.74 -4.66
N GLU A 172 -13.71 17.23 -5.36
CA GLU A 172 -12.77 16.41 -6.11
C GLU A 172 -12.02 15.43 -5.20
N ARG A 173 -11.53 15.89 -4.05
CA ARG A 173 -10.86 15.01 -3.08
C ARG A 173 -11.80 13.97 -2.50
N TYR A 174 -13.03 14.36 -2.21
CA TYR A 174 -14.05 13.43 -1.73
C TYR A 174 -14.39 12.34 -2.76
N LEU A 175 -14.40 12.67 -4.06
CA LEU A 175 -14.64 11.68 -5.12
C LEU A 175 -13.47 10.71 -5.30
N VAL A 176 -12.26 11.08 -4.92
CA VAL A 176 -11.07 10.22 -4.98
C VAL A 176 -10.97 9.30 -3.75
N ALA A 177 -11.51 9.75 -2.62
CA ALA A 177 -11.49 9.01 -1.35
C ALA A 177 -12.46 7.84 -1.33
#